data_47f33adbc9d7abe2e0bb945673d690a6
#
_entry.id   47f33adbc9d7abe2e0bb945673d690a6
#
_cell.length_a   1.000
_cell.length_b   1.000
_cell.length_c   1.000
_cell.angle_alpha   90.00
_cell.angle_beta   90.00
_cell.angle_gamma   90.00
#
_symmetry.space_group_name_H-M   'P 1'
#
loop_
_entity.id
_entity.type
_entity.pdbx_description
1 polymer ?
#
loop_
_entity_poly.entity_id
_entity_poly.type
_entity_poly.pdbx_seq_one_letter_code
_entity_poly.pdbx_strand_id
1 'polypeptide(L)'
;MKSLLLIFAKNPDLGKVKTRLAKSIGEQKALEIYQTLLNHTLEIAASVNANKKVLFTQRLEKHPILEKYKFEQGIQTGKDLGERMGNAVKIGFEKGYQKIVIIGADLFDLQTTDIEKAFEGLESYETCIGPAEDGGYYLLGLSFWDESLFQEKAWGTDQVLTQTLKNVSSKNVLLLDEKNDIDTVNDLNTSPKLLELLKAP
;
A
#
# COMPACT_ATOMS: atom_id res chain seq x y z
N MET A 1 -17.64 -0.87 -13.89
CA MET A 1 -17.61 0.02 -12.67
C MET A 1 -16.34 0.86 -12.67
N LYS A 2 -16.39 2.10 -12.15
CA LYS A 2 -15.21 2.98 -12.11
C LYS A 2 -14.36 2.61 -10.88
N SER A 3 -13.14 2.10 -11.11
CA SER A 3 -12.22 1.61 -10.07
C SER A 3 -11.04 2.55 -9.87
N LEU A 4 -10.57 2.70 -8.64
CA LEU A 4 -9.43 3.53 -8.26
C LEU A 4 -8.43 2.70 -7.43
N LEU A 5 -7.18 2.68 -7.87
CA LEU A 5 -6.04 2.17 -7.11
C LEU A 5 -5.29 3.35 -6.48
N LEU A 6 -5.24 3.39 -5.17
CA LEU A 6 -4.47 4.36 -4.37
C LEU A 6 -3.17 3.70 -3.89
N ILE A 7 -2.04 4.29 -4.20
CA ILE A 7 -0.73 3.82 -3.79
C ILE A 7 -0.17 4.81 -2.76
N PHE A 8 -0.01 4.36 -1.52
CA PHE A 8 0.53 5.15 -0.43
C PHE A 8 2.04 4.99 -0.36
N ALA A 9 2.77 6.04 -0.69
CA ALA A 9 4.22 6.04 -0.72
C ALA A 9 4.82 7.14 0.17
N LYS A 10 5.97 6.88 0.76
CA LYS A 10 6.83 7.92 1.34
C LYS A 10 7.67 8.56 0.24
N ASN A 11 8.09 9.83 0.44
CA ASN A 11 9.12 10.39 -0.42
C ASN A 11 10.43 9.65 -0.16
N PRO A 12 11.21 9.30 -1.21
CA PRO A 12 12.45 8.53 -1.08
C PRO A 12 13.62 9.42 -0.57
N ASP A 13 13.49 9.90 0.65
CA ASP A 13 14.46 10.76 1.31
C ASP A 13 15.41 9.95 2.19
N LEU A 14 16.71 10.27 2.11
CA LEU A 14 17.74 9.64 2.93
C LEU A 14 17.40 9.79 4.43
N GLY A 15 17.51 8.69 5.18
CA GLY A 15 17.23 8.66 6.62
C GLY A 15 15.75 8.72 7.01
N LYS A 16 14.81 8.86 6.03
CA LYS A 16 13.36 8.95 6.31
C LYS A 16 12.56 7.72 5.89
N VAL A 17 13.15 6.79 5.17
CA VAL A 17 12.52 5.55 4.72
C VAL A 17 13.24 4.35 5.30
N LYS A 18 12.50 3.25 5.55
CA LYS A 18 13.04 1.98 6.07
C LYS A 18 14.01 2.16 7.25
N THR A 19 13.64 3.01 8.20
CA THR A 19 14.50 3.41 9.32
C THR A 19 14.90 2.25 10.24
N ARG A 20 14.07 1.20 10.36
CA ARG A 20 14.42 -0.02 11.10
C ARG A 20 15.53 -0.78 10.36
N LEU A 21 15.38 -0.97 9.06
CA LEU A 21 16.38 -1.59 8.20
C LEU A 21 17.68 -0.78 8.17
N ALA A 22 17.59 0.55 8.09
CA ALA A 22 18.73 1.47 8.07
C ALA A 22 19.65 1.34 9.30
N LYS A 23 19.11 1.00 10.46
CA LYS A 23 19.92 0.75 11.69
C LYS A 23 20.91 -0.40 11.51
N SER A 24 20.61 -1.37 10.64
CA SER A 24 21.44 -2.56 10.44
C SER A 24 22.34 -2.45 9.18
N ILE A 25 21.88 -1.78 8.13
CA ILE A 25 22.60 -1.78 6.83
C ILE A 25 23.02 -0.38 6.35
N GLY A 26 22.68 0.67 7.11
CA GLY A 26 22.96 2.06 6.76
C GLY A 26 21.82 2.70 5.94
N GLU A 27 21.74 4.04 6.04
CA GLU A 27 20.65 4.83 5.43
C GLU A 27 20.67 4.78 3.90
N GLN A 28 21.86 4.81 3.28
CA GLN A 28 22.00 4.79 1.83
C GLN A 28 21.43 3.49 1.25
N LYS A 29 21.79 2.35 1.81
CA LYS A 29 21.33 1.05 1.34
C LYS A 29 19.84 0.83 1.61
N ALA A 30 19.33 1.32 2.74
CA ALA A 30 17.91 1.32 3.04
C ALA A 30 17.09 2.17 2.07
N LEU A 31 17.62 3.32 1.62
CA LEU A 31 17.03 4.15 0.58
C LEU A 31 16.98 3.42 -0.78
N GLU A 32 18.08 2.78 -1.19
CA GLU A 32 18.13 1.99 -2.43
C GLU A 32 17.10 0.85 -2.44
N ILE A 33 16.98 0.14 -1.31
CA ILE A 33 15.95 -0.89 -1.14
C ILE A 33 14.56 -0.29 -1.26
N TYR A 34 14.27 0.82 -0.57
CA TYR A 34 12.97 1.46 -0.66
C TYR A 34 12.64 1.91 -2.10
N GLN A 35 13.59 2.48 -2.81
CA GLN A 35 13.41 2.88 -4.21
C GLN A 35 13.11 1.66 -5.11
N THR A 36 13.78 0.53 -4.87
CA THR A 36 13.51 -0.74 -5.57
C THR A 36 12.09 -1.24 -5.31
N LEU A 37 11.64 -1.22 -4.05
CA LEU A 37 10.28 -1.61 -3.66
C LEU A 37 9.22 -0.68 -4.26
N LEU A 38 9.46 0.63 -4.24
CA LEU A 38 8.58 1.62 -4.86
C LEU A 38 8.47 1.39 -6.37
N ASN A 39 9.60 1.19 -7.06
CA ASN A 39 9.63 0.88 -8.49
C ASN A 39 8.81 -0.38 -8.79
N HIS A 40 9.04 -1.45 -8.05
CA HIS A 40 8.31 -2.71 -8.20
C HIS A 40 6.79 -2.51 -8.04
N THR A 41 6.37 -1.81 -6.98
CA THR A 41 4.95 -1.51 -6.74
C THR A 41 4.33 -0.70 -7.89
N LEU A 42 5.04 0.32 -8.39
CA LEU A 42 4.55 1.14 -9.49
C LEU A 42 4.44 0.37 -10.81
N GLU A 43 5.38 -0.54 -11.11
CA GLU A 43 5.33 -1.40 -12.29
C GLU A 43 4.14 -2.37 -12.24
N ILE A 44 3.93 -3.02 -11.10
CA ILE A 44 2.78 -3.90 -10.87
C ILE A 44 1.48 -3.13 -11.02
N ALA A 45 1.37 -1.98 -10.36
CA ALA A 45 0.18 -1.13 -10.42
C ALA A 45 -0.10 -0.63 -11.85
N ALA A 46 0.93 -0.42 -12.68
CA ALA A 46 0.75 0.01 -14.08
C ALA A 46 -0.07 -0.97 -14.90
N SER A 47 0.05 -2.27 -14.62
CA SER A 47 -0.66 -3.35 -15.34
C SER A 47 -2.12 -3.52 -14.92
N VAL A 48 -2.52 -3.01 -13.76
CA VAL A 48 -3.89 -3.13 -13.23
C VAL A 48 -4.88 -2.31 -14.06
N ASN A 49 -6.05 -2.85 -14.38
CA ASN A 49 -7.10 -2.13 -15.10
C ASN A 49 -7.95 -1.25 -14.15
N ALA A 50 -7.38 -0.15 -13.66
CA ALA A 50 -8.03 0.84 -12.81
C ALA A 50 -7.43 2.23 -13.04
N ASN A 51 -8.11 3.29 -12.60
CA ASN A 51 -7.47 4.60 -12.45
C ASN A 51 -6.46 4.53 -11.30
N LYS A 52 -5.29 5.13 -11.47
CA LYS A 52 -4.18 5.00 -10.52
C LYS A 52 -3.78 6.37 -10.00
N LYS A 53 -3.62 6.44 -8.67
CA LYS A 53 -3.14 7.64 -8.01
C LYS A 53 -2.10 7.28 -6.95
N VAL A 54 -0.94 7.88 -7.05
CA VAL A 54 0.12 7.77 -6.02
C VAL A 54 0.01 8.95 -5.07
N LEU A 55 -0.03 8.66 -3.78
CA LEU A 55 -0.11 9.64 -2.72
C LEU A 55 1.18 9.64 -1.91
N PHE A 56 1.98 10.69 -2.07
CA PHE A 56 3.24 10.90 -1.34
C PHE A 56 3.02 11.64 -0.02
N THR A 57 3.96 11.51 0.91
CA THR A 57 3.83 12.10 2.26
C THR A 57 4.02 13.61 2.29
N GLN A 58 4.90 14.18 1.44
CA GLN A 58 5.31 15.60 1.57
C GLN A 58 5.24 16.38 0.25
N ARG A 59 5.65 15.76 -0.87
CA ARG A 59 5.74 16.41 -2.18
C ARG A 59 5.48 15.43 -3.31
N LEU A 60 5.13 15.96 -4.48
CA LEU A 60 5.08 15.17 -5.70
C LEU A 60 6.51 14.79 -6.13
N GLU A 61 6.65 13.64 -6.77
CA GLU A 61 7.95 13.14 -7.23
C GLU A 61 8.02 13.14 -8.76
N LYS A 62 9.22 13.48 -9.28
CA LYS A 62 9.56 13.21 -10.68
C LYS A 62 10.08 11.78 -10.75
N HIS A 63 9.31 10.91 -11.38
CA HIS A 63 9.64 9.49 -11.44
C HIS A 63 9.33 8.92 -12.83
N PRO A 64 10.28 8.23 -13.49
CA PRO A 64 10.10 7.76 -14.88
C PRO A 64 8.86 6.90 -15.06
N ILE A 65 8.54 6.01 -14.12
CA ILE A 65 7.36 5.15 -14.18
C ILE A 65 6.06 5.96 -14.08
N LEU A 66 6.01 6.95 -13.18
CA LEU A 66 4.85 7.83 -13.02
C LEU A 66 4.55 8.62 -14.30
N GLU A 67 5.59 9.12 -14.95
CA GLU A 67 5.49 9.85 -16.22
C GLU A 67 5.09 8.91 -17.36
N LYS A 68 5.78 7.75 -17.50
CA LYS A 68 5.54 6.75 -18.54
C LYS A 68 4.09 6.26 -18.56
N TYR A 69 3.54 5.94 -17.39
CA TYR A 69 2.19 5.38 -17.25
C TYR A 69 1.14 6.42 -16.85
N LYS A 70 1.50 7.71 -16.81
CA LYS A 70 0.60 8.83 -16.50
C LYS A 70 -0.20 8.66 -15.21
N PHE A 71 0.48 8.24 -14.14
CA PHE A 71 -0.16 8.14 -12.82
C PHE A 71 -0.59 9.53 -12.33
N GLU A 72 -1.82 9.66 -11.83
CA GLU A 72 -2.18 10.84 -11.04
C GLU A 72 -1.36 10.87 -9.75
N GLN A 73 -0.90 12.03 -9.34
CA GLN A 73 -0.17 12.20 -8.08
C GLN A 73 -0.95 13.10 -7.12
N GLY A 74 -0.70 12.93 -5.84
CA GLY A 74 -1.23 13.77 -4.78
C GLY A 74 -0.41 13.70 -3.51
N ILE A 75 -0.80 14.49 -2.53
CA ILE A 75 -0.20 14.50 -1.19
C ILE A 75 -1.18 13.86 -0.21
N GLN A 76 -0.68 13.02 0.68
CA GLN A 76 -1.44 12.47 1.80
C GLN A 76 -1.83 13.59 2.76
N THR A 77 -3.09 13.65 3.15
CA THR A 77 -3.63 14.67 4.07
C THR A 77 -4.26 14.02 5.28
N GLY A 78 -3.83 14.38 6.46
CA GLY A 78 -4.30 13.83 7.75
C GLY A 78 -3.17 13.77 8.77
N LYS A 79 -3.55 13.67 10.05
CA LYS A 79 -2.63 13.69 11.21
C LYS A 79 -1.89 12.36 11.36
N ASP A 80 -2.58 11.25 11.09
CA ASP A 80 -2.06 9.90 11.16
C ASP A 80 -2.38 9.10 9.88
N LEU A 81 -1.96 7.84 9.82
CA LEU A 81 -2.16 6.99 8.65
C LEU A 81 -3.65 6.72 8.37
N GLY A 82 -4.46 6.53 9.43
CA GLY A 82 -5.89 6.29 9.29
C GLY A 82 -6.61 7.47 8.66
N GLU A 83 -6.40 8.67 9.21
CA GLU A 83 -7.00 9.89 8.69
C GLU A 83 -6.57 10.14 7.23
N ARG A 84 -5.28 9.86 6.89
CA ARG A 84 -4.78 9.99 5.51
C ARG A 84 -5.45 9.00 4.55
N MET A 85 -5.57 7.74 4.93
CA MET A 85 -6.27 6.74 4.11
C MET A 85 -7.76 7.09 3.98
N GLY A 86 -8.41 7.41 5.10
CA GLY A 86 -9.82 7.79 5.13
C GLY A 86 -10.11 8.98 4.21
N ASN A 87 -9.34 10.06 4.31
CA ASN A 87 -9.49 11.23 3.44
C ASN A 87 -9.33 10.88 1.95
N ALA A 88 -8.35 10.04 1.61
CA ALA A 88 -8.13 9.64 0.22
C ALA A 88 -9.27 8.80 -0.33
N VAL A 89 -9.79 7.85 0.45
CA VAL A 89 -10.94 7.01 0.10
C VAL A 89 -12.20 7.83 -0.05
N LYS A 90 -12.50 8.70 0.93
CA LYS A 90 -13.67 9.60 0.89
C LYS A 90 -13.69 10.43 -0.40
N ILE A 91 -12.57 11.09 -0.72
CA ILE A 91 -12.42 11.86 -1.96
C ILE A 91 -12.64 10.97 -3.20
N GLY A 92 -12.17 9.74 -3.16
CA GLY A 92 -12.38 8.78 -4.25
C GLY A 92 -13.87 8.48 -4.47
N PHE A 93 -14.63 8.18 -3.43
CA PHE A 93 -16.08 7.95 -3.53
C PHE A 93 -16.83 9.22 -3.96
N GLU A 94 -16.47 10.38 -3.44
CA GLU A 94 -17.04 11.69 -3.84
C GLU A 94 -16.82 11.97 -5.35
N LYS A 95 -15.71 11.50 -5.94
CA LYS A 95 -15.43 11.56 -7.38
C LYS A 95 -16.15 10.49 -8.20
N GLY A 96 -17.01 9.69 -7.58
CA GLY A 96 -17.84 8.67 -8.22
C GLY A 96 -17.12 7.36 -8.55
N TYR A 97 -15.98 7.07 -7.91
CA TYR A 97 -15.42 5.73 -7.95
C TYR A 97 -16.32 4.78 -7.14
N GLN A 98 -16.48 3.55 -7.59
CA GLN A 98 -17.34 2.54 -6.97
C GLN A 98 -16.55 1.47 -6.22
N LYS A 99 -15.28 1.28 -6.60
CA LYS A 99 -14.35 0.37 -5.96
C LYS A 99 -13.03 1.11 -5.76
N ILE A 100 -12.51 1.09 -4.55
CA ILE A 100 -11.24 1.72 -4.20
C ILE A 100 -10.36 0.67 -3.52
N VAL A 101 -9.15 0.49 -4.02
CA VAL A 101 -8.12 -0.36 -3.40
C VAL A 101 -6.95 0.52 -3.01
N ILE A 102 -6.50 0.41 -1.77
CA ILE A 102 -5.28 1.04 -1.23
C ILE A 102 -4.21 -0.03 -1.10
N ILE A 103 -3.00 0.29 -1.51
CA ILE A 103 -1.79 -0.52 -1.27
C ILE A 103 -0.66 0.34 -0.71
N GLY A 104 0.23 -0.26 0.06
CA GLY A 104 1.55 0.29 0.41
C GLY A 104 2.53 0.22 -0.76
N ALA A 105 3.75 0.73 -0.55
CA ALA A 105 4.83 0.73 -1.55
C ALA A 105 6.10 0.02 -1.02
N ASP A 106 5.94 -0.95 -0.14
CA ASP A 106 7.03 -1.61 0.59
C ASP A 106 6.95 -3.13 0.64
N LEU A 107 6.07 -3.71 -0.17
CA LEU A 107 5.89 -5.15 -0.30
C LEU A 107 6.52 -5.65 -1.61
N PHE A 108 7.55 -6.49 -1.52
CA PHE A 108 8.22 -7.06 -2.71
C PHE A 108 7.43 -8.21 -3.34
N ASP A 109 6.71 -8.99 -2.54
CA ASP A 109 5.92 -10.15 -2.99
C ASP A 109 4.52 -9.77 -3.52
N LEU A 110 4.19 -8.47 -3.59
CA LEU A 110 2.97 -8.00 -4.20
C LEU A 110 2.98 -8.33 -5.70
N GLN A 111 1.85 -8.82 -6.21
CA GLN A 111 1.64 -9.12 -7.63
C GLN A 111 0.41 -8.39 -8.17
N THR A 112 0.37 -8.19 -9.48
CA THR A 112 -0.81 -7.63 -10.17
C THR A 112 -2.08 -8.41 -9.83
N THR A 113 -1.96 -9.73 -9.76
CA THR A 113 -3.07 -10.65 -9.44
C THR A 113 -3.65 -10.45 -8.05
N ASP A 114 -2.87 -9.99 -7.05
CA ASP A 114 -3.39 -9.70 -5.73
C ASP A 114 -4.34 -8.49 -5.76
N ILE A 115 -3.97 -7.46 -6.52
CA ILE A 115 -4.79 -6.25 -6.70
C ILE A 115 -6.03 -6.55 -7.54
N GLU A 116 -5.89 -7.37 -8.58
CA GLU A 116 -7.02 -7.81 -9.43
C GLU A 116 -8.01 -8.63 -8.61
N LYS A 117 -7.56 -9.61 -7.83
CA LYS A 117 -8.43 -10.37 -6.90
C LYS A 117 -9.18 -9.46 -5.92
N ALA A 118 -8.53 -8.40 -5.43
CA ALA A 118 -9.20 -7.43 -4.57
C ALA A 118 -10.34 -6.70 -5.29
N PHE A 119 -10.10 -6.21 -6.53
CA PHE A 119 -11.16 -5.55 -7.31
C PHE A 119 -12.29 -6.51 -7.71
N GLU A 120 -11.96 -7.76 -8.07
CA GLU A 120 -12.93 -8.81 -8.34
C GLU A 120 -13.74 -9.17 -7.08
N GLY A 121 -13.06 -9.34 -5.95
CA GLY A 121 -13.72 -9.62 -4.67
C GLY A 121 -14.73 -8.55 -4.27
N LEU A 122 -14.45 -7.28 -4.58
CA LEU A 122 -15.39 -6.16 -4.35
C LEU A 122 -16.66 -6.20 -5.25
N GLU A 123 -16.85 -7.22 -6.07
CA GLU A 123 -18.14 -7.49 -6.74
C GLU A 123 -19.13 -8.22 -5.83
N SER A 124 -18.61 -8.98 -4.87
CA SER A 124 -19.41 -9.83 -3.96
C SER A 124 -19.23 -9.46 -2.50
N TYR A 125 -18.15 -8.78 -2.14
CA TYR A 125 -17.83 -8.37 -0.78
C TYR A 125 -17.75 -6.85 -0.70
N GLU A 126 -18.07 -6.32 0.46
CA GLU A 126 -17.97 -4.86 0.72
C GLU A 126 -16.53 -4.43 1.00
N THR A 127 -15.74 -5.33 1.58
CA THR A 127 -14.35 -5.09 1.97
C THR A 127 -13.46 -6.24 1.50
N CYS A 128 -12.25 -5.92 1.06
CA CYS A 128 -11.19 -6.89 0.77
C CYS A 128 -9.94 -6.48 1.54
N ILE A 129 -9.31 -7.40 2.27
CA ILE A 129 -8.11 -7.13 3.06
C ILE A 129 -7.02 -8.11 2.69
N GLY A 130 -5.82 -7.62 2.38
CA GLY A 130 -4.60 -8.39 2.29
C GLY A 130 -3.82 -8.25 3.58
N PRO A 131 -3.83 -9.26 4.47
CA PRO A 131 -3.15 -9.23 5.76
C PRO A 131 -1.64 -9.12 5.60
N ALA A 132 -0.97 -8.44 6.55
CA ALA A 132 0.48 -8.42 6.69
C ALA A 132 0.91 -9.15 7.97
N GLU A 133 2.04 -9.86 7.93
CA GLU A 133 2.57 -10.65 9.05
C GLU A 133 2.83 -9.81 10.32
N ASP A 134 3.03 -8.50 10.16
CA ASP A 134 3.22 -7.56 11.27
C ASP A 134 1.92 -7.23 12.03
N GLY A 135 0.78 -7.83 11.63
CA GLY A 135 -0.56 -7.58 12.20
C GLY A 135 -1.28 -6.36 11.62
N GLY A 136 -0.73 -5.76 10.57
CA GLY A 136 -1.36 -4.76 9.72
C GLY A 136 -2.01 -5.37 8.47
N TYR A 137 -2.06 -4.60 7.41
CA TYR A 137 -2.47 -5.06 6.09
C TYR A 137 -1.69 -4.31 4.99
N TYR A 138 -1.31 -5.03 3.94
CA TYR A 138 -0.66 -4.45 2.77
C TYR A 138 -1.66 -3.93 1.73
N LEU A 139 -2.91 -4.39 1.82
CA LEU A 139 -3.98 -4.03 0.90
C LEU A 139 -5.30 -3.85 1.66
N LEU A 140 -6.03 -2.78 1.33
CA LEU A 140 -7.40 -2.54 1.78
C LEU A 140 -8.26 -2.14 0.57
N GLY A 141 -9.25 -2.95 0.24
CA GLY A 141 -10.25 -2.70 -0.80
C GLY A 141 -11.62 -2.40 -0.20
N LEU A 142 -12.32 -1.42 -0.77
CA LEU A 142 -13.62 -0.95 -0.29
C LEU A 142 -14.56 -0.68 -1.47
N SER A 143 -15.84 -1.08 -1.34
CA SER A 143 -16.93 -0.74 -2.25
C SER A 143 -17.90 0.31 -1.67
N PHE A 144 -17.67 0.77 -0.44
CA PHE A 144 -18.45 1.79 0.25
C PHE A 144 -17.55 2.63 1.16
N TRP A 145 -18.06 3.79 1.57
CA TRP A 145 -17.39 4.67 2.53
C TRP A 145 -17.87 4.38 3.95
N ASP A 146 -16.94 4.06 4.84
CA ASP A 146 -17.18 3.95 6.28
C ASP A 146 -15.99 4.55 7.05
N GLU A 147 -16.25 5.64 7.74
CA GLU A 147 -15.24 6.36 8.52
C GLU A 147 -14.68 5.51 9.68
N SER A 148 -15.48 4.61 10.25
CA SER A 148 -15.11 3.77 11.38
C SER A 148 -13.94 2.83 11.05
N LEU A 149 -13.72 2.50 9.77
CA LEU A 149 -12.59 1.69 9.32
C LEU A 149 -11.24 2.38 9.52
N PHE A 150 -11.24 3.71 9.68
CA PHE A 150 -10.03 4.52 9.76
C PHE A 150 -9.84 5.20 11.12
N GLN A 151 -10.87 5.19 11.98
CA GLN A 151 -10.84 5.81 13.30
C GLN A 151 -10.45 4.82 14.40
N GLU A 152 -9.89 5.34 15.49
CA GLU A 152 -9.61 4.60 16.73
C GLU A 152 -8.79 3.32 16.52
N LYS A 153 -7.80 3.35 15.63
CA LYS A 153 -6.85 2.26 15.40
C LYS A 153 -5.49 2.58 15.98
N ALA A 154 -4.85 1.58 16.52
CA ALA A 154 -3.46 1.66 16.98
C ALA A 154 -2.50 1.53 15.77
N TRP A 155 -2.48 2.56 14.90
CA TRP A 155 -1.68 2.55 13.67
C TRP A 155 -0.20 2.26 13.93
N GLY A 156 0.39 1.38 13.12
CA GLY A 156 1.78 0.96 13.25
C GLY A 156 2.02 -0.08 14.35
N THR A 157 0.98 -0.76 14.82
CA THR A 157 1.07 -1.89 15.74
C THR A 157 0.44 -3.14 15.14
N ASP A 158 0.67 -4.29 15.76
CA ASP A 158 0.11 -5.60 15.41
C ASP A 158 -1.41 -5.73 15.63
N GLN A 159 -2.06 -4.67 16.14
CA GLN A 159 -3.49 -4.67 16.44
C GLN A 159 -4.35 -4.13 15.29
N VAL A 160 -3.77 -3.53 14.26
CA VAL A 160 -4.49 -2.80 13.22
C VAL A 160 -5.49 -3.70 12.47
N LEU A 161 -5.04 -4.87 12.02
CA LEU A 161 -5.92 -5.84 11.33
C LEU A 161 -7.10 -6.27 12.21
N THR A 162 -6.79 -6.68 13.46
CA THR A 162 -7.81 -7.13 14.41
C THR A 162 -8.85 -6.03 14.71
N GLN A 163 -8.39 -4.78 14.88
CA GLN A 163 -9.27 -3.64 15.10
C GLN A 163 -10.10 -3.29 13.86
N THR A 164 -9.53 -3.42 12.67
CA THR A 164 -10.27 -3.20 11.42
C THR A 164 -11.34 -4.27 11.21
N LEU A 165 -11.03 -5.54 11.45
CA LEU A 165 -12.00 -6.65 11.33
C LEU A 165 -13.20 -6.53 12.30
N LYS A 166 -13.04 -5.85 13.44
CA LYS A 166 -14.16 -5.56 14.35
C LYS A 166 -15.18 -4.58 13.77
N ASN A 167 -14.76 -3.71 12.85
CA ASN A 167 -15.65 -2.74 12.21
C ASN A 167 -16.33 -3.28 10.95
N VAL A 168 -15.85 -4.38 10.37
CA VAL A 168 -16.47 -5.03 9.22
C VAL A 168 -17.27 -6.26 9.63
N SER A 169 -18.43 -6.47 9.02
CA SER A 169 -19.16 -7.71 9.19
C SER A 169 -18.36 -8.88 8.63
N SER A 170 -18.19 -9.95 9.38
CA SER A 170 -17.46 -11.16 8.97
C SER A 170 -17.99 -11.81 7.68
N LYS A 171 -19.23 -11.49 7.29
CA LYS A 171 -19.86 -11.97 6.03
C LYS A 171 -19.55 -11.11 4.83
N ASN A 172 -19.05 -9.88 5.04
CA ASN A 172 -18.83 -8.89 3.98
C ASN A 172 -17.34 -8.58 3.74
N VAL A 173 -16.43 -9.42 4.24
CA VAL A 173 -15.01 -9.26 4.05
C VAL A 173 -14.39 -10.46 3.34
N LEU A 174 -13.61 -10.20 2.29
CA LEU A 174 -12.71 -11.15 1.67
C LEU A 174 -11.29 -10.94 2.21
N LEU A 175 -10.69 -11.99 2.75
CA LEU A 175 -9.28 -12.00 3.11
C LEU A 175 -8.46 -12.60 1.96
N LEU A 176 -7.43 -11.90 1.54
CA LEU A 176 -6.40 -12.40 0.61
C LEU A 176 -5.31 -13.15 1.38
N ASP A 177 -4.38 -13.75 0.64
CA ASP A 177 -3.22 -14.41 1.21
C ASP A 177 -2.38 -13.41 2.03
N GLU A 178 -1.90 -13.84 3.19
CA GLU A 178 -1.00 -13.07 4.04
C GLU A 178 0.36 -12.90 3.38
N LYS A 179 0.98 -11.72 3.54
CA LYS A 179 2.29 -11.40 2.97
C LYS A 179 3.15 -10.66 4.00
N ASN A 180 4.47 -10.60 3.72
CA ASN A 180 5.42 -9.91 4.58
C ASN A 180 6.05 -8.71 3.87
N ASP A 181 5.99 -7.54 4.47
CA ASP A 181 6.69 -6.35 4.00
C ASP A 181 8.18 -6.36 4.43
N ILE A 182 9.01 -5.63 3.71
CA ILE A 182 10.46 -5.58 3.93
C ILE A 182 10.81 -4.44 4.88
N ASP A 183 10.77 -4.68 6.19
CA ASP A 183 11.03 -3.64 7.22
C ASP A 183 12.32 -3.85 8.01
N THR A 184 12.79 -5.09 8.11
CA THR A 184 13.98 -5.49 8.85
C THR A 184 14.97 -6.26 7.99
N VAL A 185 16.19 -6.51 8.52
CA VAL A 185 17.16 -7.39 7.86
C VAL A 185 16.66 -8.83 7.74
N ASN A 186 15.86 -9.29 8.69
CA ASN A 186 15.29 -10.62 8.61
C ASN A 186 14.35 -10.75 7.41
N ASP A 187 13.47 -9.76 7.20
CA ASP A 187 12.56 -9.73 6.07
C ASP A 187 13.33 -9.68 4.74
N LEU A 188 14.39 -8.87 4.69
CA LEU A 188 15.28 -8.81 3.51
C LEU A 188 15.92 -10.17 3.22
N ASN A 189 16.38 -10.90 4.24
CA ASN A 189 17.02 -12.19 4.07
C ASN A 189 16.04 -13.29 3.61
N THR A 190 14.74 -13.15 3.85
CA THR A 190 13.71 -14.04 3.35
C THR A 190 13.29 -13.75 1.90
N SER A 191 13.83 -12.71 1.27
CA SER A 191 13.54 -12.31 -0.10
C SER A 191 14.74 -12.45 -1.04
N PRO A 192 15.11 -13.69 -1.48
CA PRO A 192 16.30 -13.92 -2.31
C PRO A 192 16.30 -13.13 -3.63
N LYS A 193 15.13 -12.99 -4.26
CA LYS A 193 14.97 -12.22 -5.50
C LYS A 193 15.29 -10.74 -5.31
N LEU A 194 14.87 -10.13 -4.19
CA LEU A 194 15.21 -8.74 -3.86
C LEU A 194 16.71 -8.60 -3.64
N LEU A 195 17.34 -9.57 -2.93
CA LEU A 195 18.78 -9.57 -2.73
C LEU A 195 19.57 -9.70 -4.04
N GLU A 196 19.07 -10.45 -5.01
CA GLU A 196 19.68 -10.55 -6.36
C GLU A 196 19.57 -9.25 -7.13
N LEU A 197 18.41 -8.59 -7.12
CA LEU A 197 18.20 -7.29 -7.76
C LEU A 197 19.13 -6.21 -7.20
N LEU A 198 19.38 -6.24 -5.89
CA LEU A 198 20.29 -5.28 -5.22
C LEU A 198 21.78 -5.54 -5.49
N LYS A 199 22.14 -6.70 -6.05
CA LYS A 199 23.51 -7.05 -6.45
C LYS A 199 23.77 -6.78 -7.94
N ALA A 200 22.72 -6.58 -8.72
CA ALA A 200 22.85 -6.26 -10.14
C ALA A 200 23.50 -4.86 -10.29
N PRO A 201 24.50 -4.70 -11.18
CA PRO A 201 25.24 -3.45 -11.40
C PRO A 201 24.37 -2.36 -12.02
#